data_d856420978203b0213624107014517de
#
_entry.id   d856420978203b0213624107014517de
#
_cell.length_a   1.000
_cell.length_b   1.000
_cell.length_c   1.000
_cell.angle_alpha   90.00
_cell.angle_beta   90.00
_cell.angle_gamma   90.00
#
_symmetry.space_group_name_H-M   'P 1'
#
loop_
_entity.id
_entity.type
_entity.pdbx_description
1 polymer ?
#
loop_
_entity_poly.entity_id
_entity_poly.type
_entity_poly.pdbx_seq_one_letter_code
_entity_poly.pdbx_strand_id
1 'polypeptide(L)'
;AYEIGSGLVGSEMCIRDRYRIIDFPLSNCINSGIDTVGVLTQYQPLRLNTHIGIGIPWDLDRNVGGVTILPPYERSKGSDWYTGTANAIYQNLEYMEAYNPEYVLILSGDHIYKMDYEVMLDYHKANNADVTIAAMPVPIEEASRFGILITDEANRITEFEEKPAVPRSNLASMGIYIFSWPVLRDALIHLKDEPGCDFGKHIIPYCHGKGDRIFAYEYNGYWKDVGTLGSYWEANMELIDIIPEFNLYEEYWKIYTKSDVIPPQYIADDAEIERSIIGEGTEVYGKVINSVIGSGVTIEKGAVVRDSIVMQGTHIGACTVVDKAIIAENVTIGANAEVGFGDYAPSTYDPKVYQFELATIGENSVIPDGVKIGRNTAIAGETAIDDYPDGILAGGNYIIKAGGVK
;
A
#
# COMPACT_ATOMS: atom_id res chain seq x y z
N ALA A 1 -4.29 7.86 -8.44
CA ALA A 1 -3.00 7.21 -8.59
C ALA A 1 -1.95 8.29 -8.51
N TYR A 2 -1.30 8.41 -7.37
CA TYR A 2 -0.14 9.29 -7.25
C TYR A 2 1.03 8.63 -7.95
N GLU A 3 1.74 9.39 -8.77
CA GLU A 3 3.11 9.09 -9.16
C GLU A 3 3.95 9.09 -7.87
N ILE A 4 3.95 7.98 -7.18
CA ILE A 4 4.99 7.68 -6.22
C ILE A 4 6.14 7.21 -7.11
N GLY A 5 7.13 8.07 -7.26
CA GLY A 5 8.32 7.79 -8.03
C GLY A 5 8.89 6.44 -7.59
N SER A 6 9.13 5.59 -8.58
CA SER A 6 9.72 4.25 -8.46
C SER A 6 8.95 3.28 -7.55
N GLY A 7 8.28 2.32 -8.09
CA GLY A 7 7.74 1.06 -7.58
C GLY A 7 7.95 0.55 -6.14
N LEU A 8 8.18 1.45 -5.19
CA LEU A 8 8.45 1.13 -3.79
C LEU A 8 7.22 1.18 -2.89
N VAL A 9 6.10 1.77 -3.33
CA VAL A 9 4.85 1.80 -2.57
C VAL A 9 3.66 1.60 -3.51
N GLY A 10 2.89 0.55 -3.27
CA GLY A 10 1.71 0.18 -4.07
C GLY A 10 1.02 -1.04 -3.51
N SER A 11 -0.11 -1.41 -4.10
CA SER A 11 -0.93 -2.54 -3.65
C SER A 11 -0.23 -3.91 -3.70
N GLU A 12 0.89 -4.02 -4.44
CA GLU A 12 1.74 -5.22 -4.50
C GLU A 12 2.83 -5.27 -3.43
N MET A 13 3.03 -4.23 -2.64
CA MET A 13 4.05 -4.22 -1.58
C MET A 13 3.74 -5.18 -0.44
N CYS A 14 4.80 -5.78 0.09
CA CYS A 14 4.69 -6.71 1.20
C CYS A 14 4.58 -5.97 2.53
N ILE A 15 3.60 -6.37 3.33
CA ILE A 15 3.49 -6.01 4.74
C ILE A 15 3.91 -7.21 5.57
N ARG A 16 4.75 -6.94 6.58
CA ARG A 16 5.37 -7.97 7.37
C ARG A 16 6.27 -8.85 6.47
N ASP A 17 6.18 -10.16 6.59
CA ASP A 17 7.04 -11.14 5.89
C ASP A 17 6.41 -11.71 4.61
N ARG A 18 5.08 -11.56 4.40
CA ARG A 18 4.39 -12.29 3.32
C ARG A 18 3.12 -11.66 2.75
N TYR A 19 2.43 -10.77 3.48
CA TYR A 19 1.17 -10.19 2.99
C TYR A 19 1.44 -9.06 2.02
N ARG A 20 0.63 -8.96 0.97
CA ARG A 20 0.60 -7.77 0.11
C ARG A 20 -0.55 -6.85 0.53
N ILE A 21 -0.43 -5.57 0.29
CA ILE A 21 -1.46 -4.61 0.73
C ILE A 21 -2.82 -4.94 0.11
N ILE A 22 -2.86 -5.42 -1.14
CA ILE A 22 -4.10 -5.85 -1.80
C ILE A 22 -4.80 -7.04 -1.10
N ASP A 23 -4.08 -7.82 -0.30
CA ASP A 23 -4.66 -8.96 0.42
C ASP A 23 -5.69 -8.53 1.45
N PHE A 24 -5.56 -7.31 2.01
CA PHE A 24 -6.49 -6.77 3.00
C PHE A 24 -7.88 -6.51 2.43
N PRO A 25 -8.06 -5.67 1.40
CA PRO A 25 -9.38 -5.46 0.82
C PRO A 25 -9.98 -6.73 0.22
N LEU A 26 -9.19 -7.62 -0.41
CA LEU A 26 -9.70 -8.89 -0.92
C LEU A 26 -10.19 -9.81 0.21
N SER A 27 -9.43 -9.91 1.31
CA SER A 27 -9.83 -10.70 2.48
C SER A 27 -11.04 -10.11 3.19
N ASN A 28 -11.11 -8.78 3.31
CA ASN A 28 -12.28 -8.12 3.87
C ASN A 28 -13.52 -8.36 3.01
N CYS A 29 -13.41 -8.36 1.68
CA CYS A 29 -14.52 -8.70 0.79
C CYS A 29 -15.06 -10.09 1.09
N ILE A 30 -14.20 -11.12 1.07
CA ILE A 30 -14.68 -12.50 1.27
C ILE A 30 -15.19 -12.74 2.70
N ASN A 31 -14.55 -12.15 3.71
CA ASN A 31 -15.02 -12.23 5.09
C ASN A 31 -16.38 -11.53 5.30
N SER A 32 -16.70 -10.52 4.49
CA SER A 32 -18.00 -9.83 4.46
C SER A 32 -19.01 -10.46 3.49
N GLY A 33 -18.74 -11.65 2.95
CA GLY A 33 -19.65 -12.34 2.04
C GLY A 33 -19.72 -11.74 0.62
N ILE A 34 -18.80 -10.87 0.24
CA ILE A 34 -18.72 -10.29 -1.11
C ILE A 34 -17.88 -11.19 -1.99
N ASP A 35 -18.50 -11.78 -2.99
CA ASP A 35 -17.93 -12.81 -3.87
C ASP A 35 -17.73 -12.36 -5.32
N THR A 36 -17.99 -11.12 -5.63
CA THR A 36 -17.82 -10.54 -6.98
C THR A 36 -16.98 -9.28 -6.87
N VAL A 37 -15.72 -9.35 -7.32
CA VAL A 37 -14.73 -8.30 -7.12
C VAL A 37 -14.06 -7.97 -8.46
N GLY A 38 -14.09 -6.69 -8.85
CA GLY A 38 -13.32 -6.15 -9.97
C GLY A 38 -12.06 -5.43 -9.45
N VAL A 39 -10.89 -5.85 -9.86
CA VAL A 39 -9.61 -5.19 -9.50
C VAL A 39 -9.11 -4.39 -10.69
N LEU A 40 -9.11 -3.06 -10.55
CA LEU A 40 -8.62 -2.15 -11.58
C LEU A 40 -7.12 -1.99 -11.46
N THR A 41 -6.39 -2.33 -12.52
CA THR A 41 -4.92 -2.29 -12.57
C THR A 41 -4.45 -1.43 -13.72
N GLN A 42 -3.38 -0.65 -13.54
CA GLN A 42 -2.87 0.21 -14.61
C GLN A 42 -1.34 0.14 -14.76
N TYR A 43 -0.59 0.47 -13.72
CA TYR A 43 0.87 0.51 -13.78
C TYR A 43 1.46 -0.83 -13.32
N GLN A 44 2.47 -1.33 -14.04
CA GLN A 44 3.18 -2.57 -13.76
C GLN A 44 2.27 -3.75 -13.30
N PRO A 45 1.19 -4.05 -14.03
CA PRO A 45 0.12 -4.94 -13.55
C PRO A 45 0.57 -6.39 -13.40
N LEU A 46 1.70 -6.78 -14.01
CA LEU A 46 2.12 -8.19 -14.10
C LEU A 46 2.29 -8.85 -12.73
N ARG A 47 2.94 -8.16 -11.78
CA ARG A 47 3.18 -8.70 -10.43
C ARG A 47 1.88 -8.83 -9.65
N LEU A 48 1.06 -7.79 -9.64
CA LEU A 48 -0.23 -7.78 -8.98
C LEU A 48 -1.14 -8.85 -9.57
N ASN A 49 -1.23 -8.93 -10.91
CA ASN A 49 -2.02 -9.94 -11.61
C ASN A 49 -1.54 -11.37 -11.32
N THR A 50 -0.21 -11.59 -11.25
CA THR A 50 0.37 -12.89 -10.89
C THR A 50 0.07 -13.26 -9.44
N HIS A 51 0.07 -12.29 -8.52
CA HIS A 51 -0.27 -12.52 -7.13
C HIS A 51 -1.74 -12.89 -6.97
N ILE A 52 -2.65 -12.09 -7.51
CA ILE A 52 -4.10 -12.34 -7.43
C ILE A 52 -4.47 -13.63 -8.20
N GLY A 53 -3.89 -13.83 -9.37
CA GLY A 53 -4.21 -14.98 -10.24
C GLY A 53 -5.70 -15.03 -10.54
N ILE A 54 -6.32 -16.18 -10.31
CA ILE A 54 -7.78 -16.37 -10.40
C ILE A 54 -8.50 -16.26 -9.06
N GLY A 55 -7.80 -15.85 -7.99
CA GLY A 55 -8.41 -15.59 -6.68
C GLY A 55 -8.48 -16.79 -5.73
N ILE A 56 -7.76 -17.88 -5.98
CA ILE A 56 -7.77 -19.10 -5.15
C ILE A 56 -7.58 -18.81 -3.65
N PRO A 57 -6.60 -18.00 -3.21
CA PRO A 57 -6.40 -17.76 -1.79
C PRO A 57 -7.61 -17.17 -1.05
N TRP A 58 -8.47 -16.44 -1.78
CA TRP A 58 -9.65 -15.74 -1.25
C TRP A 58 -10.98 -16.45 -1.61
N ASP A 59 -10.96 -17.69 -2.13
CA ASP A 59 -12.16 -18.38 -2.61
C ASP A 59 -12.96 -17.56 -3.66
N LEU A 60 -12.22 -16.82 -4.49
CA LEU A 60 -12.74 -15.98 -5.57
C LEU A 60 -12.54 -16.58 -6.97
N ASP A 61 -12.15 -17.86 -7.07
CA ASP A 61 -12.02 -18.62 -8.32
C ASP A 61 -13.36 -19.25 -8.77
N ARG A 62 -14.39 -18.42 -8.89
CA ARG A 62 -15.76 -18.85 -9.11
C ARG A 62 -16.18 -18.78 -10.59
N ASN A 63 -17.11 -19.65 -11.01
CA ASN A 63 -17.66 -19.62 -12.37
C ASN A 63 -18.61 -18.41 -12.59
N VAL A 64 -19.24 -17.92 -11.54
CA VAL A 64 -20.10 -16.73 -11.57
C VAL A 64 -19.66 -15.84 -10.40
N GLY A 65 -19.38 -14.58 -10.67
CA GLY A 65 -18.70 -13.72 -9.72
C GLY A 65 -17.18 -13.95 -9.73
N GLY A 66 -16.59 -14.04 -8.52
CA GLY A 66 -15.15 -14.20 -8.36
C GLY A 66 -14.37 -12.91 -8.58
N VAL A 67 -13.03 -13.03 -8.70
CA VAL A 67 -12.18 -11.88 -8.97
C VAL A 67 -11.92 -11.74 -10.47
N THR A 68 -12.11 -10.52 -10.97
CA THR A 68 -11.79 -10.14 -12.35
C THR A 68 -10.80 -9.01 -12.36
N ILE A 69 -9.68 -9.18 -13.08
CA ILE A 69 -8.72 -8.11 -13.30
C ILE A 69 -9.22 -7.25 -14.47
N LEU A 70 -9.30 -5.94 -14.24
CA LEU A 70 -9.83 -4.96 -15.17
C LEU A 70 -8.71 -3.95 -15.55
N PRO A 71 -7.87 -4.28 -16.53
CA PRO A 71 -6.88 -3.33 -17.04
C PRO A 71 -7.56 -2.30 -17.97
N PRO A 72 -6.93 -1.12 -18.20
CA PRO A 72 -7.37 -0.22 -19.26
C PRO A 72 -7.25 -0.92 -20.60
N TYR A 73 -8.21 -0.68 -21.51
CA TYR A 73 -8.23 -1.29 -22.84
C TYR A 73 -8.41 -0.26 -23.93
N GLU A 74 -7.87 -0.59 -25.11
CA GLU A 74 -7.98 0.26 -26.28
C GLU A 74 -9.41 0.21 -26.83
N ARG A 75 -10.02 1.40 -27.01
CA ARG A 75 -11.27 1.57 -27.74
C ARG A 75 -10.98 2.02 -29.17
N SER A 76 -11.93 1.86 -30.09
CA SER A 76 -11.80 2.18 -31.52
C SER A 76 -11.35 3.64 -31.84
N LYS A 77 -11.20 4.49 -30.86
CA LYS A 77 -10.77 5.90 -30.99
C LYS A 77 -9.49 6.26 -30.22
N GLY A 78 -8.73 5.29 -29.71
CA GLY A 78 -7.47 5.50 -29.00
C GLY A 78 -7.37 4.68 -27.71
N SER A 79 -6.14 4.57 -27.19
CA SER A 79 -5.85 3.92 -25.92
C SER A 79 -6.12 4.92 -24.80
N ASP A 80 -7.11 4.62 -23.95
CA ASP A 80 -7.48 5.48 -22.84
C ASP A 80 -6.97 4.89 -21.51
N TRP A 81 -5.81 5.36 -21.06
CA TRP A 81 -5.37 5.14 -19.69
C TRP A 81 -6.39 5.68 -18.70
N TYR A 82 -6.49 5.06 -17.52
CA TYR A 82 -7.32 5.62 -16.45
C TYR A 82 -6.75 6.97 -16.02
N THR A 83 -7.53 8.04 -16.20
CA THR A 83 -7.12 9.41 -15.88
C THR A 83 -7.50 9.86 -14.48
N GLY A 84 -8.21 9.01 -13.72
CA GLY A 84 -8.64 9.26 -12.35
C GLY A 84 -9.40 8.06 -11.80
N THR A 85 -9.62 8.04 -10.50
CA THR A 85 -10.24 6.90 -9.78
C THR A 85 -11.67 6.64 -10.27
N ALA A 86 -12.48 7.66 -10.44
CA ALA A 86 -13.85 7.52 -10.96
C ALA A 86 -13.86 7.23 -12.46
N ASN A 87 -12.91 7.77 -13.23
CA ASN A 87 -12.75 7.44 -14.64
C ASN A 87 -12.45 5.94 -14.85
N ALA A 88 -11.63 5.34 -13.98
CA ALA A 88 -11.36 3.91 -14.03
C ALA A 88 -12.64 3.08 -13.84
N ILE A 89 -13.48 3.45 -12.89
CA ILE A 89 -14.79 2.80 -12.67
C ILE A 89 -15.72 3.02 -13.88
N TYR A 90 -15.79 4.25 -14.41
CA TYR A 90 -16.61 4.55 -15.60
C TYR A 90 -16.22 3.71 -16.82
N GLN A 91 -14.93 3.53 -17.07
CA GLN A 91 -14.47 2.71 -18.20
C GLN A 91 -14.91 1.23 -18.08
N ASN A 92 -15.17 0.76 -16.86
CA ASN A 92 -15.64 -0.59 -16.55
C ASN A 92 -17.13 -0.67 -16.19
N LEU A 93 -17.91 0.33 -16.61
CA LEU A 93 -19.34 0.39 -16.31
C LEU A 93 -20.09 -0.85 -16.81
N GLU A 94 -19.75 -1.35 -18.01
CA GLU A 94 -20.35 -2.52 -18.62
C GLU A 94 -20.16 -3.80 -17.75
N TYR A 95 -19.01 -3.93 -17.11
CA TYR A 95 -18.74 -5.02 -16.15
C TYR A 95 -19.74 -4.99 -15.00
N MET A 96 -19.98 -3.82 -14.41
CA MET A 96 -20.94 -3.68 -13.31
C MET A 96 -22.39 -3.85 -13.79
N GLU A 97 -22.75 -3.31 -14.96
CA GLU A 97 -24.08 -3.45 -15.56
C GLU A 97 -24.45 -4.93 -15.82
N ALA A 98 -23.46 -5.77 -16.16
CA ALA A 98 -23.68 -7.20 -16.39
C ALA A 98 -24.19 -7.92 -15.12
N TYR A 99 -23.81 -7.47 -13.94
CA TYR A 99 -24.28 -8.01 -12.66
C TYR A 99 -25.54 -7.33 -12.13
N ASN A 100 -25.90 -6.14 -12.65
CA ASN A 100 -27.03 -5.32 -12.20
C ASN A 100 -27.14 -5.27 -10.65
N PRO A 101 -26.10 -4.78 -9.96
CA PRO A 101 -26.05 -4.79 -8.49
C PRO A 101 -27.05 -3.81 -7.91
N GLU A 102 -27.49 -4.03 -6.67
CA GLU A 102 -28.27 -3.04 -5.91
C GLU A 102 -27.33 -1.99 -5.28
N TYR A 103 -26.17 -2.45 -4.79
CA TYR A 103 -25.15 -1.62 -4.17
C TYR A 103 -23.77 -1.92 -4.77
N VAL A 104 -22.92 -0.93 -4.79
CA VAL A 104 -21.51 -1.04 -5.23
C VAL A 104 -20.60 -0.56 -4.12
N LEU A 105 -19.66 -1.41 -3.72
CA LEU A 105 -18.59 -1.06 -2.80
C LEU A 105 -17.35 -0.65 -3.59
N ILE A 106 -16.82 0.53 -3.31
CA ILE A 106 -15.58 1.07 -3.89
C ILE A 106 -14.52 1.09 -2.80
N LEU A 107 -13.37 0.50 -3.10
CA LEU A 107 -12.26 0.34 -2.15
C LEU A 107 -10.97 0.93 -2.72
N SER A 108 -10.15 1.53 -1.84
CA SER A 108 -8.74 1.79 -2.13
C SER A 108 -7.92 0.51 -1.92
N GLY A 109 -6.91 0.29 -2.76
CA GLY A 109 -6.06 -0.90 -2.73
C GLY A 109 -4.71 -0.71 -2.00
N ASP A 110 -4.54 0.41 -1.28
CA ASP A 110 -3.30 0.84 -0.65
C ASP A 110 -3.40 1.06 0.87
N HIS A 111 -4.43 0.48 1.51
CA HIS A 111 -4.68 0.62 2.94
C HIS A 111 -4.61 -0.72 3.67
N ILE A 112 -4.18 -0.66 4.93
CA ILE A 112 -4.11 -1.80 5.85
C ILE A 112 -5.21 -1.64 6.89
N TYR A 113 -6.16 -2.57 6.93
CA TYR A 113 -7.29 -2.55 7.86
C TYR A 113 -8.05 -3.88 7.83
N LYS A 114 -8.92 -4.09 8.82
CA LYS A 114 -9.91 -5.16 8.85
C LYS A 114 -11.28 -4.53 9.02
N MET A 115 -12.18 -4.71 8.08
CA MET A 115 -13.52 -4.12 8.14
C MET A 115 -14.56 -5.11 7.63
N ASP A 116 -15.64 -5.24 8.37
CA ASP A 116 -16.84 -5.92 7.92
C ASP A 116 -17.72 -4.96 7.11
N TYR A 117 -17.74 -5.18 5.80
CA TYR A 117 -18.53 -4.34 4.90
C TYR A 117 -20.04 -4.65 4.99
N GLU A 118 -20.45 -5.80 5.51
CA GLU A 118 -21.88 -6.11 5.74
C GLU A 118 -22.46 -5.14 6.78
N VAL A 119 -21.73 -4.88 7.87
CA VAL A 119 -22.14 -3.91 8.89
C VAL A 119 -22.26 -2.50 8.31
N MET A 120 -21.32 -2.09 7.45
CA MET A 120 -21.40 -0.80 6.76
C MET A 120 -22.58 -0.73 5.78
N LEU A 121 -22.88 -1.84 5.09
CA LEU A 121 -24.04 -1.93 4.19
C LEU A 121 -25.36 -1.88 4.95
N ASP A 122 -25.44 -2.52 6.09
CA ASP A 122 -26.64 -2.45 6.96
C ASP A 122 -26.86 -1.03 7.47
N TYR A 123 -25.79 -0.32 7.84
CA TYR A 123 -25.86 1.10 8.18
C TYR A 123 -26.36 1.94 6.99
N HIS A 124 -25.87 1.69 5.78
CA HIS A 124 -26.30 2.34 4.54
C HIS A 124 -27.82 2.16 4.33
N LYS A 125 -28.30 0.93 4.45
CA LYS A 125 -29.73 0.58 4.32
C LYS A 125 -30.59 1.22 5.42
N ALA A 126 -30.14 1.16 6.67
CA ALA A 126 -30.88 1.70 7.82
C ALA A 126 -31.09 3.23 7.70
N ASN A 127 -30.14 3.95 7.14
CA ASN A 127 -30.23 5.39 6.90
C ASN A 127 -30.92 5.73 5.55
N ASN A 128 -31.32 4.72 4.77
CA ASN A 128 -31.75 4.90 3.39
C ASN A 128 -30.76 5.79 2.61
N ALA A 129 -29.47 5.59 2.81
CA ALA A 129 -28.44 6.39 2.20
C ALA A 129 -28.37 6.17 0.67
N ASP A 130 -27.94 7.17 -0.04
CA ASP A 130 -27.58 7.08 -1.46
C ASP A 130 -26.08 6.83 -1.61
N VAL A 131 -25.29 7.40 -0.67
CA VAL A 131 -23.87 7.19 -0.52
C VAL A 131 -23.51 7.04 0.96
N THR A 132 -22.67 6.11 1.30
CA THR A 132 -22.04 5.98 2.64
C THR A 132 -20.53 5.98 2.49
N ILE A 133 -19.86 6.82 3.27
CA ILE A 133 -18.40 6.98 3.27
C ILE A 133 -17.87 6.46 4.62
N ALA A 134 -16.98 5.47 4.59
CA ALA A 134 -16.28 5.09 5.80
C ALA A 134 -15.29 6.18 6.21
N ALA A 135 -15.30 6.53 7.47
CA ALA A 135 -14.51 7.63 8.01
C ALA A 135 -13.98 7.30 9.40
N MET A 136 -12.85 7.90 9.76
CA MET A 136 -12.32 7.82 11.10
C MET A 136 -11.63 9.15 11.50
N PRO A 137 -11.56 9.46 12.80
CA PRO A 137 -10.81 10.61 13.28
C PRO A 137 -9.30 10.36 13.13
N VAL A 138 -8.59 11.33 12.57
CA VAL A 138 -7.13 11.33 12.44
C VAL A 138 -6.52 12.52 13.17
N PRO A 139 -5.21 12.51 13.49
CA PRO A 139 -4.53 13.71 13.98
C PRO A 139 -4.73 14.89 13.03
N ILE A 140 -5.03 16.07 13.56
CA ILE A 140 -5.38 17.24 12.72
C ILE A 140 -4.23 17.64 11.78
N GLU A 141 -2.99 17.38 12.19
CA GLU A 141 -1.78 17.63 11.43
C GLU A 141 -1.70 16.78 10.16
N GLU A 142 -2.31 15.58 10.18
CA GLU A 142 -2.37 14.66 9.05
C GLU A 142 -3.61 14.84 8.18
N ALA A 143 -4.63 15.50 8.70
CA ALA A 143 -5.94 15.61 8.04
C ALA A 143 -5.87 16.23 6.65
N SER A 144 -4.88 17.09 6.36
CA SER A 144 -4.67 17.68 5.03
C SER A 144 -4.31 16.66 3.92
N ARG A 145 -3.98 15.42 4.30
CA ARG A 145 -3.69 14.34 3.33
C ARG A 145 -4.94 13.66 2.78
N PHE A 146 -6.07 13.81 3.46
CA PHE A 146 -7.31 13.05 3.23
C PHE A 146 -8.46 13.94 2.77
N GLY A 147 -9.50 13.32 2.24
CA GLY A 147 -10.81 13.95 2.12
C GLY A 147 -11.41 14.11 3.51
N ILE A 148 -11.83 15.32 3.85
CA ILE A 148 -12.33 15.67 5.20
C ILE A 148 -13.84 15.84 5.17
N LEU A 149 -14.50 15.20 6.14
CA LEU A 149 -15.94 15.18 6.29
C LEU A 149 -16.36 16.14 7.39
N ILE A 150 -17.43 16.90 7.12
CA ILE A 150 -18.15 17.69 8.10
C ILE A 150 -19.56 17.12 8.16
N THR A 151 -19.99 16.67 9.36
CA THR A 151 -21.25 15.99 9.58
C THR A 151 -22.16 16.73 10.54
N ASP A 152 -23.47 16.48 10.46
CA ASP A 152 -24.43 16.83 11.49
C ASP A 152 -24.48 15.76 12.61
N GLU A 153 -25.37 15.97 13.59
CA GLU A 153 -25.57 15.05 14.73
C GLU A 153 -26.07 13.64 14.33
N ALA A 154 -26.58 13.49 13.11
CA ALA A 154 -27.04 12.23 12.55
C ALA A 154 -26.00 11.55 11.65
N ASN A 155 -24.75 12.01 11.66
CA ASN A 155 -23.67 11.59 10.75
C ASN A 155 -23.99 11.81 9.27
N ARG A 156 -24.93 12.69 8.93
CA ARG A 156 -25.15 13.11 7.55
C ARG A 156 -24.05 14.09 7.17
N ILE A 157 -23.42 13.85 6.02
CA ILE A 157 -22.36 14.71 5.52
C ILE A 157 -22.96 16.01 4.98
N THR A 158 -22.60 17.12 5.60
CA THR A 158 -23.02 18.48 5.23
C THR A 158 -22.01 19.16 4.31
N GLU A 159 -20.73 18.81 4.44
CA GLU A 159 -19.66 19.31 3.57
C GLU A 159 -18.57 18.24 3.41
N PHE A 160 -17.91 18.26 2.25
CA PHE A 160 -16.76 17.42 1.94
C PHE A 160 -15.65 18.29 1.35
N GLU A 161 -14.43 18.17 1.89
CA GLU A 161 -13.26 18.92 1.44
C GLU A 161 -12.14 17.95 1.04
N GLU A 162 -11.80 17.90 -0.24
CA GLU A 162 -10.71 17.03 -0.71
C GLU A 162 -9.35 17.67 -0.46
N LYS A 163 -8.59 17.08 0.45
CA LYS A 163 -7.21 17.45 0.81
C LYS A 163 -7.05 18.95 1.09
N PRO A 164 -7.80 19.52 2.05
CA PRO A 164 -7.75 20.93 2.34
C PRO A 164 -6.41 21.34 2.95
N ALA A 165 -5.87 22.50 2.55
CA ALA A 165 -4.64 23.04 3.13
C ALA A 165 -4.78 23.37 4.63
N VAL A 166 -5.99 23.72 5.07
CA VAL A 166 -6.35 23.97 6.46
C VAL A 166 -7.64 23.21 6.76
N PRO A 167 -7.56 21.99 7.31
CA PRO A 167 -8.74 21.18 7.59
C PRO A 167 -9.61 21.78 8.68
N ARG A 168 -10.95 21.76 8.48
CA ARG A 168 -11.94 22.24 9.44
C ARG A 168 -12.48 21.15 10.36
N SER A 169 -12.17 19.90 10.07
CA SER A 169 -12.52 18.72 10.85
C SER A 169 -11.36 17.72 10.78
N ASN A 170 -11.33 16.79 11.71
CA ASN A 170 -10.39 15.69 11.71
C ASN A 170 -11.01 14.36 11.30
N LEU A 171 -12.27 14.35 10.85
CA LEU A 171 -12.95 13.15 10.36
C LEU A 171 -12.54 12.91 8.91
N ALA A 172 -11.62 11.98 8.71
CA ALA A 172 -11.03 11.66 7.41
C ALA A 172 -11.80 10.55 6.70
N SER A 173 -12.00 10.71 5.41
CA SER A 173 -12.49 9.64 4.52
C SER A 173 -11.43 8.57 4.37
N MET A 174 -11.81 7.32 4.58
CA MET A 174 -10.93 6.16 4.39
C MET A 174 -10.82 5.72 2.92
N GLY A 175 -11.45 6.40 1.97
CA GLY A 175 -11.47 5.95 0.58
C GLY A 175 -12.30 4.68 0.35
N ILE A 176 -13.23 4.40 1.24
CA ILE A 176 -14.15 3.26 1.21
C ILE A 176 -15.57 3.79 1.10
N TYR A 177 -16.25 3.44 0.03
CA TYR A 177 -17.57 3.98 -0.28
C TYR A 177 -18.58 2.88 -0.61
N ILE A 178 -19.81 2.99 -0.08
CA ILE A 178 -20.96 2.22 -0.56
C ILE A 178 -21.89 3.18 -1.30
N PHE A 179 -22.20 2.85 -2.53
CA PHE A 179 -23.18 3.58 -3.35
C PHE A 179 -24.40 2.71 -3.66
N SER A 180 -25.58 3.29 -3.60
CA SER A 180 -26.72 2.76 -4.33
C SER A 180 -26.41 2.81 -5.83
N TRP A 181 -26.54 1.67 -6.55
CA TRP A 181 -26.12 1.57 -7.94
C TRP A 181 -26.68 2.64 -8.89
N PRO A 182 -27.99 3.00 -8.83
CA PRO A 182 -28.52 4.04 -9.71
C PRO A 182 -27.85 5.40 -9.52
N VAL A 183 -27.44 5.73 -8.28
CA VAL A 183 -26.77 7.00 -7.94
C VAL A 183 -25.36 7.04 -8.50
N LEU A 184 -24.58 5.96 -8.28
CA LEU A 184 -23.23 5.86 -8.82
C LEU A 184 -23.24 5.91 -10.35
N ARG A 185 -24.11 5.13 -10.97
CA ARG A 185 -24.26 5.05 -12.42
C ARG A 185 -24.57 6.41 -13.03
N ASP A 186 -25.52 7.15 -12.47
CA ASP A 186 -25.89 8.49 -12.91
C ASP A 186 -24.71 9.46 -12.81
N ALA A 187 -24.01 9.47 -11.67
CA ALA A 187 -22.85 10.33 -11.44
C ALA A 187 -21.71 10.04 -12.44
N LEU A 188 -21.38 8.76 -12.65
CA LEU A 188 -20.34 8.33 -13.59
C LEU A 188 -20.67 8.75 -15.04
N ILE A 189 -21.92 8.58 -15.47
CA ILE A 189 -22.35 8.97 -16.82
C ILE A 189 -22.35 10.48 -16.98
N HIS A 190 -22.78 11.24 -15.97
CA HIS A 190 -22.81 12.69 -16.01
C HIS A 190 -21.40 13.28 -16.10
N LEU A 191 -20.45 12.72 -15.35
CA LEU A 191 -19.07 13.23 -15.24
C LEU A 191 -18.08 12.50 -16.17
N LYS A 192 -18.55 11.73 -17.15
CA LYS A 192 -17.71 10.91 -18.03
C LYS A 192 -16.65 11.68 -18.82
N ASP A 193 -16.96 12.93 -19.17
CA ASP A 193 -16.11 13.80 -19.98
C ASP A 193 -15.24 14.73 -19.10
N GLU A 194 -15.33 14.61 -17.75
CA GLU A 194 -14.53 15.40 -16.81
C GLU A 194 -13.09 14.89 -16.77
N PRO A 195 -12.09 15.72 -17.13
CA PRO A 195 -10.70 15.30 -17.13
C PRO A 195 -10.21 14.91 -15.73
N GLY A 196 -9.62 13.73 -15.60
CA GLY A 196 -9.11 13.27 -14.31
C GLY A 196 -10.19 13.02 -13.27
N CYS A 197 -11.38 12.55 -13.70
CA CYS A 197 -12.53 12.35 -12.82
C CYS A 197 -12.17 11.45 -11.63
N ASP A 198 -12.40 11.97 -10.42
CA ASP A 198 -12.02 11.39 -9.14
C ASP A 198 -13.22 11.38 -8.17
N PHE A 199 -13.25 10.41 -7.25
CA PHE A 199 -14.37 10.31 -6.31
C PHE A 199 -14.45 11.52 -5.38
N GLY A 200 -13.33 11.91 -4.75
CA GLY A 200 -13.31 13.02 -3.79
C GLY A 200 -13.57 14.38 -4.45
N LYS A 201 -12.98 14.64 -5.62
CA LYS A 201 -13.08 15.95 -6.28
C LYS A 201 -14.34 16.13 -7.09
N HIS A 202 -14.94 15.06 -7.60
CA HIS A 202 -16.00 15.19 -8.61
C HIS A 202 -17.26 14.41 -8.22
N ILE A 203 -17.19 13.10 -7.93
CA ILE A 203 -18.37 12.26 -7.68
C ILE A 203 -19.10 12.68 -6.40
N ILE A 204 -18.37 12.77 -5.27
CA ILE A 204 -18.98 13.10 -3.97
C ILE A 204 -19.57 14.53 -3.99
N PRO A 205 -18.86 15.59 -4.49
CA PRO A 205 -19.44 16.91 -4.64
C PRO A 205 -20.65 16.97 -5.58
N TYR A 206 -20.65 16.19 -6.68
CA TYR A 206 -21.80 16.09 -7.57
C TYR A 206 -23.03 15.51 -6.84
N CYS A 207 -22.87 14.37 -6.16
CA CYS A 207 -23.94 13.75 -5.38
C CYS A 207 -24.45 14.70 -4.29
N HIS A 208 -23.56 15.39 -3.59
CA HIS A 208 -23.91 16.37 -2.57
C HIS A 208 -24.72 17.56 -3.18
N GLY A 209 -24.25 18.11 -4.30
CA GLY A 209 -24.92 19.22 -5.01
C GLY A 209 -26.30 18.84 -5.55
N LYS A 210 -26.51 17.56 -5.88
CA LYS A 210 -27.79 17.00 -6.30
C LYS A 210 -28.78 16.81 -5.14
N GLY A 211 -28.28 16.83 -3.88
CA GLY A 211 -29.07 16.64 -2.68
C GLY A 211 -29.22 15.17 -2.26
N ASP A 212 -28.40 14.28 -2.79
CA ASP A 212 -28.35 12.88 -2.41
C ASP A 212 -28.02 12.74 -0.90
N ARG A 213 -28.48 11.66 -0.29
CA ARG A 213 -28.31 11.38 1.13
C ARG A 213 -26.97 10.73 1.36
N ILE A 214 -25.98 11.51 1.79
CA ILE A 214 -24.61 11.06 2.02
C ILE A 214 -24.37 10.98 3.53
N PHE A 215 -23.92 9.83 4.03
CA PHE A 215 -23.67 9.58 5.44
C PHE A 215 -22.23 9.12 5.68
N ALA A 216 -21.68 9.53 6.82
CA ALA A 216 -20.42 9.04 7.33
C ALA A 216 -20.66 7.79 8.20
N TYR A 217 -19.97 6.70 7.89
CA TYR A 217 -19.88 5.51 8.74
C TYR A 217 -18.58 5.61 9.54
N GLU A 218 -18.68 5.88 10.84
CA GLU A 218 -17.52 5.96 11.71
C GLU A 218 -16.94 4.56 11.98
N TYR A 219 -15.72 4.36 11.53
CA TYR A 219 -14.96 3.14 11.74
C TYR A 219 -14.08 3.27 12.99
N ASN A 220 -14.12 2.25 13.86
CA ASN A 220 -13.42 2.24 15.16
C ASN A 220 -12.35 1.12 15.23
N GLY A 221 -11.78 0.73 14.11
CA GLY A 221 -10.71 -0.26 14.06
C GLY A 221 -9.36 0.34 13.66
N TYR A 222 -8.35 -0.51 13.53
CA TYR A 222 -7.07 -0.09 12.98
C TYR A 222 -7.20 0.19 11.48
N TRP A 223 -6.70 1.32 11.05
CA TRP A 223 -6.59 1.70 9.64
C TRP A 223 -5.32 2.53 9.41
N LYS A 224 -4.55 2.21 8.39
CA LYS A 224 -3.37 2.96 8.01
C LYS A 224 -3.26 3.06 6.49
N ASP A 225 -3.18 4.28 6.00
CA ASP A 225 -2.78 4.60 4.63
C ASP A 225 -1.26 4.47 4.56
N VAL A 226 -0.77 3.50 3.77
CA VAL A 226 0.65 3.24 3.57
C VAL A 226 1.18 3.84 2.27
N GLY A 227 0.56 4.89 1.78
CA GLY A 227 0.93 5.59 0.55
C GLY A 227 2.24 6.40 0.61
N THR A 228 2.95 6.40 1.74
CA THR A 228 4.29 7.01 1.87
C THR A 228 5.29 6.02 2.43
N LEU A 229 6.60 6.21 2.13
CA LEU A 229 7.67 5.36 2.67
C LEU A 229 7.70 5.37 4.21
N GLY A 230 7.41 6.52 4.82
CA GLY A 230 7.34 6.65 6.28
C GLY A 230 6.19 5.85 6.87
N SER A 231 4.96 6.05 6.37
CA SER A 231 3.79 5.31 6.87
C SER A 231 3.90 3.80 6.59
N TYR A 232 4.52 3.42 5.49
CA TYR A 232 4.83 2.02 5.20
C TYR A 232 5.84 1.43 6.21
N TRP A 233 6.93 2.15 6.50
CA TRP A 233 7.91 1.73 7.49
C TRP A 233 7.27 1.61 8.88
N GLU A 234 6.53 2.63 9.31
CA GLU A 234 5.83 2.64 10.59
C GLU A 234 4.84 1.47 10.71
N ALA A 235 4.02 1.22 9.69
CA ALA A 235 3.07 0.11 9.69
C ALA A 235 3.76 -1.25 9.90
N ASN A 236 4.92 -1.46 9.28
CA ASN A 236 5.71 -2.68 9.49
C ASN A 236 6.30 -2.76 10.91
N MET A 237 6.79 -1.64 11.46
CA MET A 237 7.35 -1.59 12.83
C MET A 237 6.27 -1.84 13.89
N GLU A 238 5.06 -1.32 13.71
CA GLU A 238 3.91 -1.57 14.60
C GLU A 238 3.52 -3.07 14.66
N LEU A 239 3.74 -3.81 13.58
CA LEU A 239 3.45 -5.25 13.51
C LEU A 239 4.48 -6.14 14.20
N ILE A 240 5.62 -5.61 14.63
CA ILE A 240 6.69 -6.36 15.32
C ILE A 240 6.31 -6.62 16.78
N ASP A 241 5.44 -5.85 17.37
CA ASP A 241 5.04 -6.00 18.76
C ASP A 241 4.43 -7.37 19.05
N ILE A 242 4.66 -7.89 20.29
CA ILE A 242 4.13 -9.19 20.73
C ILE A 242 2.60 -9.23 20.66
N ILE A 243 1.96 -8.11 20.97
CA ILE A 243 0.52 -7.91 20.85
C ILE A 243 0.34 -6.63 20.01
N PRO A 244 0.43 -6.74 18.68
CA PRO A 244 0.23 -5.59 17.84
C PRO A 244 -1.23 -5.12 17.91
N GLU A 245 -1.45 -3.82 17.82
CA GLU A 245 -2.80 -3.27 17.73
C GLU A 245 -3.57 -3.88 16.54
N PHE A 246 -2.86 -4.14 15.45
CA PHE A 246 -3.36 -4.84 14.28
C PHE A 246 -2.90 -6.30 14.27
N ASN A 247 -3.74 -7.19 14.78
CA ASN A 247 -3.43 -8.63 14.86
C ASN A 247 -3.71 -9.35 13.53
N LEU A 248 -2.67 -9.72 12.80
CA LEU A 248 -2.78 -10.49 11.54
C LEU A 248 -3.18 -11.96 11.73
N TYR A 249 -3.09 -12.49 12.96
CA TYR A 249 -3.38 -13.89 13.30
C TYR A 249 -4.72 -14.09 14.00
N GLU A 250 -5.62 -13.12 13.87
CA GLU A 250 -6.97 -13.26 14.39
C GLU A 250 -7.71 -14.40 13.67
N GLU A 251 -8.23 -15.35 14.45
CA GLU A 251 -8.87 -16.56 13.91
C GLU A 251 -10.22 -16.27 13.22
N TYR A 252 -10.94 -15.27 13.71
CA TYR A 252 -12.29 -14.94 13.24
C TYR A 252 -12.31 -13.98 12.05
N TRP A 253 -11.19 -13.29 11.78
CA TRP A 253 -11.05 -12.38 10.64
C TRP A 253 -9.68 -12.54 10.00
N LYS A 254 -9.54 -13.58 9.21
CA LYS A 254 -8.26 -13.95 8.58
C LYS A 254 -7.96 -13.04 7.40
N ILE A 255 -6.69 -12.64 7.29
CA ILE A 255 -6.15 -12.09 6.06
C ILE A 255 -5.55 -13.24 5.26
N TYR A 256 -6.08 -13.47 4.07
CA TYR A 256 -5.63 -14.50 3.15
C TYR A 256 -4.58 -13.92 2.22
N THR A 257 -3.64 -14.74 1.78
CA THR A 257 -2.60 -14.36 0.82
C THR A 257 -2.17 -15.56 0.00
N LYS A 258 -1.60 -15.30 -1.15
CA LYS A 258 -0.90 -16.33 -1.92
C LYS A 258 0.41 -16.67 -1.20
N SER A 259 0.60 -17.92 -0.83
CA SER A 259 1.81 -18.42 -0.19
C SER A 259 2.49 -19.45 -1.08
N ASP A 260 3.77 -19.26 -1.32
CA ASP A 260 4.62 -20.28 -1.91
C ASP A 260 5.11 -21.24 -0.80
N VAL A 261 5.42 -22.48 -1.18
CA VAL A 261 6.01 -23.43 -0.24
C VAL A 261 7.50 -23.14 -0.13
N ILE A 262 7.91 -22.56 0.97
CA ILE A 262 9.29 -22.16 1.27
C ILE A 262 9.77 -22.96 2.49
N PRO A 263 11.07 -23.36 2.58
CA PRO A 263 11.59 -24.05 3.76
C PRO A 263 11.50 -23.15 5.02
N PRO A 264 11.54 -23.72 6.24
CA PRO A 264 11.67 -22.93 7.46
C PRO A 264 12.90 -22.04 7.44
N GLN A 265 12.89 -20.99 8.25
CA GLN A 265 14.06 -20.14 8.48
C GLN A 265 15.17 -20.91 9.19
N TYR A 266 16.42 -20.58 8.89
CA TYR A 266 17.62 -21.07 9.54
C TYR A 266 18.27 -19.97 10.37
N ILE A 267 18.49 -20.21 11.65
CA ILE A 267 19.16 -19.31 12.58
C ILE A 267 20.43 -19.98 13.05
N ALA A 268 21.58 -19.37 12.76
CA ALA A 268 22.88 -19.91 13.16
C ALA A 268 23.11 -19.81 14.68
N ASP A 269 23.99 -20.64 15.23
CA ASP A 269 24.24 -20.73 16.68
C ASP A 269 24.73 -19.42 17.31
N ASP A 270 25.44 -18.58 16.54
CA ASP A 270 25.98 -17.29 16.95
C ASP A 270 25.18 -16.08 16.43
N ALA A 271 24.01 -16.32 15.84
CA ALA A 271 23.10 -15.25 15.43
C ALA A 271 22.31 -14.69 16.62
N GLU A 272 22.04 -13.40 16.57
CA GLU A 272 21.25 -12.70 17.58
C GLU A 272 20.00 -12.10 16.94
N ILE A 273 18.81 -12.41 17.47
CA ILE A 273 17.55 -11.85 17.01
C ILE A 273 16.81 -11.21 18.18
N GLU A 274 16.51 -9.92 18.07
CA GLU A 274 15.79 -9.14 19.06
C GLU A 274 14.58 -8.47 18.42
N ARG A 275 13.38 -8.65 18.99
CA ARG A 275 12.14 -7.96 18.58
C ARG A 275 11.99 -7.82 17.05
N SER A 276 12.05 -8.93 16.33
CA SER A 276 12.06 -8.95 14.86
C SER A 276 11.19 -10.06 14.30
N ILE A 277 10.73 -9.86 13.09
CA ILE A 277 9.99 -10.86 12.32
C ILE A 277 10.91 -11.40 11.23
N ILE A 278 11.01 -12.73 11.15
CA ILE A 278 11.86 -13.42 10.19
C ILE A 278 11.00 -14.29 9.30
N GLY A 279 11.01 -14.02 8.01
CA GLY A 279 10.27 -14.76 6.99
C GLY A 279 10.80 -16.17 6.74
N GLU A 280 9.97 -17.03 6.15
CA GLU A 280 10.31 -18.40 5.76
C GLU A 280 11.47 -18.43 4.77
N GLY A 281 12.33 -19.45 4.84
CA GLY A 281 13.48 -19.61 3.94
C GLY A 281 14.64 -18.64 4.21
N THR A 282 14.55 -17.79 5.23
CA THR A 282 15.60 -16.82 5.57
C THR A 282 16.72 -17.50 6.36
N GLU A 283 17.97 -17.16 6.04
CA GLU A 283 19.16 -17.61 6.72
C GLU A 283 19.82 -16.47 7.49
N VAL A 284 19.91 -16.57 8.82
CA VAL A 284 20.49 -15.53 9.68
C VAL A 284 21.77 -16.03 10.32
N TYR A 285 22.91 -15.44 9.96
CA TYR A 285 24.22 -15.66 10.56
C TYR A 285 24.75 -14.42 11.31
N GLY A 286 24.02 -13.32 11.27
CA GLY A 286 24.34 -12.03 11.88
C GLY A 286 23.39 -11.63 12.98
N LYS A 287 23.23 -10.33 13.19
CA LYS A 287 22.34 -9.74 14.19
C LYS A 287 21.17 -8.99 13.54
N VAL A 288 19.95 -9.24 14.06
CA VAL A 288 18.71 -8.58 13.60
C VAL A 288 17.99 -7.98 14.81
N ILE A 289 17.72 -6.68 14.75
CA ILE A 289 17.10 -5.93 15.83
C ILE A 289 15.94 -5.10 15.28
N ASN A 290 14.77 -5.19 15.92
CA ASN A 290 13.61 -4.35 15.61
C ASN A 290 13.35 -4.21 14.10
N SER A 291 13.36 -5.33 13.39
CA SER A 291 13.33 -5.34 11.91
C SER A 291 12.35 -6.37 11.37
N VAL A 292 11.87 -6.13 10.17
CA VAL A 292 11.05 -7.06 9.39
C VAL A 292 11.90 -7.61 8.24
N ILE A 293 12.10 -8.92 8.27
CA ILE A 293 12.90 -9.64 7.27
C ILE A 293 11.97 -10.54 6.46
N GLY A 294 11.90 -10.30 5.17
CA GLY A 294 11.10 -11.06 4.20
C GLY A 294 11.64 -12.47 3.98
N SER A 295 10.91 -13.24 3.17
CA SER A 295 11.24 -14.63 2.88
C SER A 295 12.49 -14.78 2.03
N GLY A 296 13.30 -15.82 2.29
CA GLY A 296 14.48 -16.16 1.49
C GLY A 296 15.62 -15.13 1.55
N VAL A 297 15.67 -14.32 2.60
CA VAL A 297 16.77 -13.35 2.84
C VAL A 297 17.96 -14.07 3.42
N THR A 298 19.17 -13.69 3.03
CA THR A 298 20.41 -14.14 3.66
C THR A 298 21.10 -12.97 4.36
N ILE A 299 21.35 -13.12 5.66
CA ILE A 299 22.10 -12.16 6.49
C ILE A 299 23.41 -12.81 6.94
N GLU A 300 24.51 -12.41 6.33
CA GLU A 300 25.82 -13.00 6.51
C GLU A 300 26.42 -12.74 7.91
N LYS A 301 27.50 -13.46 8.21
CA LYS A 301 28.18 -13.38 9.50
C LYS A 301 28.73 -11.98 9.81
N GLY A 302 28.43 -11.52 11.04
CA GLY A 302 28.85 -10.18 11.50
C GLY A 302 28.02 -9.03 10.93
N ALA A 303 27.07 -9.29 10.02
CA ALA A 303 26.13 -8.27 9.58
C ALA A 303 25.15 -7.87 10.70
N VAL A 304 24.73 -6.62 10.72
CA VAL A 304 23.78 -6.06 11.67
C VAL A 304 22.67 -5.35 10.92
N VAL A 305 21.43 -5.79 11.12
CA VAL A 305 20.23 -5.15 10.56
C VAL A 305 19.38 -4.64 11.72
N ARG A 306 19.07 -3.34 11.72
CA ARG A 306 18.22 -2.74 12.76
C ARG A 306 17.26 -1.71 12.21
N ASP A 307 16.10 -1.59 12.85
CA ASP A 307 15.03 -0.63 12.51
C ASP A 307 14.68 -0.61 11.01
N SER A 308 14.78 -1.76 10.35
CA SER A 308 14.76 -1.86 8.89
C SER A 308 13.77 -2.89 8.37
N ILE A 309 13.33 -2.66 7.14
CA ILE A 309 12.55 -3.61 6.34
C ILE A 309 13.47 -4.14 5.25
N VAL A 310 13.65 -5.47 5.21
CA VAL A 310 14.41 -6.16 4.17
C VAL A 310 13.47 -7.13 3.46
N MET A 311 13.17 -6.87 2.20
CA MET A 311 12.20 -7.67 1.44
C MET A 311 12.83 -8.96 0.89
N GLN A 312 11.96 -9.81 0.34
CA GLN A 312 12.29 -11.17 -0.06
C GLN A 312 13.48 -11.27 -1.01
N GLY A 313 14.23 -12.39 -0.88
CA GLY A 313 15.33 -12.74 -1.79
C GLY A 313 16.56 -11.85 -1.69
N THR A 314 16.63 -10.95 -0.71
CA THR A 314 17.74 -10.01 -0.52
C THR A 314 18.91 -10.67 0.19
N HIS A 315 20.13 -10.32 -0.21
CA HIS A 315 21.38 -10.78 0.39
C HIS A 315 22.12 -9.62 1.05
N ILE A 316 22.43 -9.73 2.33
CA ILE A 316 23.20 -8.78 3.13
C ILE A 316 24.58 -9.37 3.41
N GLY A 317 25.60 -8.81 2.82
CA GLY A 317 26.99 -9.29 2.91
C GLY A 317 27.60 -9.19 4.30
N ALA A 318 28.71 -9.94 4.50
CA ALA A 318 29.35 -10.05 5.80
C ALA A 318 29.80 -8.70 6.38
N CYS A 319 29.65 -8.52 7.69
CA CYS A 319 30.02 -7.31 8.43
C CYS A 319 29.35 -6.01 7.93
N THR A 320 28.27 -6.13 7.18
CA THR A 320 27.48 -4.98 6.70
C THR A 320 26.52 -4.50 7.79
N VAL A 321 26.36 -3.18 7.90
CA VAL A 321 25.41 -2.55 8.83
C VAL A 321 24.29 -1.91 8.02
N VAL A 322 23.04 -2.29 8.34
CA VAL A 322 21.82 -1.69 7.78
C VAL A 322 21.03 -1.08 8.92
N ASP A 323 20.82 0.22 8.87
CA ASP A 323 20.16 1.00 9.91
C ASP A 323 19.09 1.90 9.31
N LYS A 324 17.85 1.77 9.81
CA LYS A 324 16.69 2.58 9.40
C LYS A 324 16.55 2.66 7.87
N ALA A 325 16.35 1.52 7.25
CA ALA A 325 16.31 1.38 5.80
C ALA A 325 15.11 0.56 5.31
N ILE A 326 14.73 0.79 4.07
CA ILE A 326 13.83 -0.08 3.29
C ILE A 326 14.63 -0.64 2.13
N ILE A 327 14.87 -1.95 2.18
CA ILE A 327 15.57 -2.69 1.14
C ILE A 327 14.54 -3.52 0.37
N ALA A 328 14.36 -3.23 -0.90
CA ALA A 328 13.38 -3.91 -1.75
C ALA A 328 13.79 -5.36 -2.09
N GLU A 329 12.99 -6.00 -2.95
CA GLU A 329 13.18 -7.42 -3.32
C GLU A 329 14.45 -7.66 -4.13
N ASN A 330 15.09 -8.82 -3.92
CA ASN A 330 16.23 -9.32 -4.68
C ASN A 330 17.43 -8.36 -4.73
N VAL A 331 17.64 -7.58 -3.69
CA VAL A 331 18.81 -6.70 -3.56
C VAL A 331 20.01 -7.49 -3.10
N THR A 332 21.20 -7.19 -3.64
CA THR A 332 22.46 -7.70 -3.13
C THR A 332 23.29 -6.54 -2.57
N ILE A 333 23.59 -6.60 -1.27
CA ILE A 333 24.50 -5.64 -0.60
C ILE A 333 25.80 -6.36 -0.29
N GLY A 334 26.90 -5.80 -0.76
CA GLY A 334 28.24 -6.34 -0.56
C GLY A 334 28.68 -6.34 0.90
N ALA A 335 29.86 -6.92 1.16
CA ALA A 335 30.43 -6.99 2.49
C ALA A 335 30.99 -5.64 2.97
N ASN A 336 31.01 -5.42 4.31
CA ASN A 336 31.54 -4.23 4.96
C ASN A 336 30.87 -2.92 4.50
N ALA A 337 29.67 -2.96 3.96
CA ALA A 337 28.88 -1.78 3.61
C ALA A 337 28.20 -1.20 4.85
N GLU A 338 27.85 0.09 4.80
CA GLU A 338 27.12 0.78 5.86
C GLU A 338 25.94 1.55 5.24
N VAL A 339 24.71 1.14 5.53
CA VAL A 339 23.49 1.73 4.99
C VAL A 339 22.72 2.46 6.09
N GLY A 340 22.31 3.71 5.85
CA GLY A 340 21.57 4.54 6.82
C GLY A 340 22.49 5.31 7.77
N PHE A 341 23.74 5.55 7.40
CA PHE A 341 24.71 6.26 8.25
C PHE A 341 24.53 7.80 8.21
N GLY A 342 25.12 8.46 9.19
CA GLY A 342 25.28 9.92 9.23
C GLY A 342 24.02 10.68 9.64
N ASP A 343 24.13 12.01 9.52
CA ASP A 343 23.09 12.95 9.93
C ASP A 343 21.98 13.09 8.87
N TYR A 344 20.88 13.68 9.30
CA TYR A 344 19.77 14.03 8.42
C TYR A 344 20.20 15.02 7.33
N ALA A 345 19.83 14.72 6.09
CA ALA A 345 19.88 15.65 4.97
C ALA A 345 18.61 15.49 4.12
N PRO A 346 18.00 16.58 3.63
CA PRO A 346 16.84 16.48 2.76
C PRO A 346 17.20 15.83 1.43
N SER A 347 16.30 15.03 0.88
CA SER A 347 16.51 14.42 -0.43
C SER A 347 16.61 15.47 -1.54
N THR A 348 17.58 15.29 -2.42
CA THR A 348 17.76 16.11 -3.63
C THR A 348 17.03 15.53 -4.83
N TYR A 349 16.58 14.26 -4.75
CA TYR A 349 15.82 13.59 -5.82
C TYR A 349 14.34 13.93 -5.76
N ASP A 350 13.68 13.54 -4.66
CA ASP A 350 12.30 13.90 -4.37
C ASP A 350 12.11 14.07 -2.85
N PRO A 351 12.12 15.32 -2.35
CA PRO A 351 11.99 15.58 -0.92
C PRO A 351 10.63 15.21 -0.33
N LYS A 352 9.59 14.98 -1.16
CA LYS A 352 8.27 14.58 -0.68
C LYS A 352 8.17 13.08 -0.46
N VAL A 353 8.93 12.30 -1.21
CA VAL A 353 8.96 10.84 -1.16
C VAL A 353 10.05 10.34 -0.23
N TYR A 354 11.30 10.76 -0.47
CA TYR A 354 12.49 10.30 0.26
C TYR A 354 12.78 11.21 1.43
N GLN A 355 12.09 10.96 2.52
CA GLN A 355 12.22 11.66 3.80
C GLN A 355 12.14 10.62 4.94
N PHE A 356 11.88 11.03 6.16
CA PHE A 356 11.73 10.15 7.33
C PHE A 356 13.04 9.49 7.79
N GLU A 357 14.20 9.98 7.32
CA GLU A 357 15.52 9.43 7.61
C GLU A 357 15.77 8.01 7.09
N LEU A 358 14.96 7.54 6.17
CA LEU A 358 15.06 6.21 5.60
C LEU A 358 16.07 6.18 4.45
N ALA A 359 16.99 5.21 4.46
CA ALA A 359 17.74 4.84 3.26
C ALA A 359 16.89 3.85 2.46
N THR A 360 16.71 4.09 1.16
CA THR A 360 15.87 3.25 0.31
C THR A 360 16.66 2.66 -0.85
N ILE A 361 16.60 1.34 -1.00
CA ILE A 361 17.27 0.62 -2.08
C ILE A 361 16.20 -0.15 -2.87
N GLY A 362 16.07 0.19 -4.13
CA GLY A 362 15.11 -0.38 -5.07
C GLY A 362 15.42 -1.82 -5.44
N GLU A 363 14.43 -2.50 -5.97
CA GLU A 363 14.51 -3.92 -6.33
C GLU A 363 15.61 -4.23 -7.35
N ASN A 364 16.12 -5.47 -7.28
CA ASN A 364 17.18 -5.99 -8.16
C ASN A 364 18.44 -5.12 -8.16
N SER A 365 18.65 -4.26 -7.14
CA SER A 365 19.85 -3.43 -7.03
C SER A 365 21.02 -4.24 -6.52
N VAL A 366 22.22 -3.84 -6.96
CA VAL A 366 23.48 -4.39 -6.49
C VAL A 366 24.32 -3.25 -5.91
N ILE A 367 24.72 -3.41 -4.66
CA ILE A 367 25.54 -2.47 -3.89
C ILE A 367 26.91 -3.08 -3.68
N PRO A 368 28.01 -2.43 -4.08
CA PRO A 368 29.36 -2.98 -3.94
C PRO A 368 29.85 -3.04 -2.48
N ASP A 369 30.93 -3.77 -2.26
CA ASP A 369 31.57 -3.90 -0.95
C ASP A 369 32.09 -2.54 -0.42
N GLY A 370 32.03 -2.34 0.88
CA GLY A 370 32.70 -1.26 1.60
C GLY A 370 32.11 0.13 1.42
N VAL A 371 31.01 0.29 0.73
CA VAL A 371 30.40 1.61 0.51
C VAL A 371 29.56 2.06 1.70
N LYS A 372 29.43 3.37 1.87
CA LYS A 372 28.59 4.01 2.88
C LYS A 372 27.47 4.79 2.24
N ILE A 373 26.24 4.50 2.66
CA ILE A 373 24.99 5.07 2.13
C ILE A 373 24.30 5.83 3.24
N GLY A 374 24.10 7.14 3.05
CA GLY A 374 23.50 8.03 4.03
C GLY A 374 21.96 7.91 4.10
N ARG A 375 21.38 8.69 5.01
CA ARG A 375 19.91 8.77 5.20
C ARG A 375 19.21 9.57 4.11
N ASN A 376 17.91 9.36 3.92
CA ASN A 376 17.08 9.98 2.86
C ASN A 376 17.64 9.78 1.44
N THR A 377 18.29 8.67 1.21
CA THR A 377 18.86 8.32 -0.10
C THR A 377 17.93 7.42 -0.90
N ALA A 378 18.05 7.48 -2.22
CA ALA A 378 17.38 6.60 -3.16
C ALA A 378 18.39 5.93 -4.08
N ILE A 379 18.42 4.60 -4.11
CA ILE A 379 19.28 3.84 -5.02
C ILE A 379 18.40 2.88 -5.82
N ALA A 380 18.64 2.79 -7.13
CA ALA A 380 18.02 1.78 -7.99
C ALA A 380 18.98 1.31 -9.09
N GLY A 381 18.99 -0.01 -9.33
CA GLY A 381 19.78 -0.68 -10.34
C GLY A 381 21.16 -1.13 -9.86
N GLU A 382 21.94 -1.74 -10.76
CA GLU A 382 23.27 -2.26 -10.46
C GLU A 382 24.29 -1.11 -10.36
N THR A 383 24.83 -0.90 -9.17
CA THR A 383 25.84 0.15 -8.91
C THR A 383 27.24 -0.45 -8.80
N ALA A 384 28.25 0.36 -9.12
CA ALA A 384 29.67 0.01 -9.01
C ALA A 384 30.37 0.97 -8.06
N ILE A 385 31.56 0.60 -7.59
CA ILE A 385 32.33 1.43 -6.64
C ILE A 385 32.58 2.86 -7.14
N ASP A 386 32.74 3.03 -8.45
CA ASP A 386 32.95 4.33 -9.09
C ASP A 386 31.72 5.26 -9.03
N ASP A 387 30.55 4.74 -8.69
CA ASP A 387 29.34 5.54 -8.47
C ASP A 387 29.32 6.22 -7.10
N TYR A 388 30.24 5.83 -6.22
CA TYR A 388 30.34 6.33 -4.85
C TYR A 388 31.61 7.14 -4.66
N PRO A 389 31.57 8.47 -4.77
CA PRO A 389 32.72 9.33 -4.52
C PRO A 389 33.33 9.04 -3.14
N ASP A 390 34.61 8.71 -3.10
CA ASP A 390 35.31 8.29 -1.88
C ASP A 390 34.65 7.10 -1.13
N GLY A 391 33.90 6.27 -1.85
CA GLY A 391 33.11 5.15 -1.27
C GLY A 391 31.85 5.59 -0.54
N ILE A 392 31.34 6.80 -0.71
CA ILE A 392 30.26 7.38 0.06
C ILE A 392 29.17 7.94 -0.84
N LEU A 393 27.92 7.56 -0.57
CA LEU A 393 26.73 8.29 -1.00
C LEU A 393 26.20 9.10 0.20
N ALA A 394 26.47 10.39 0.23
CA ALA A 394 26.04 11.25 1.33
C ALA A 394 24.52 11.33 1.45
N GLY A 395 24.01 11.60 2.65
CA GLY A 395 22.59 11.74 2.92
C GLY A 395 21.90 12.71 1.97
N GLY A 396 20.66 12.37 1.60
CA GLY A 396 19.84 13.13 0.66
C GLY A 396 20.18 12.94 -0.83
N ASN A 397 21.24 12.26 -1.18
CA ASN A 397 21.63 12.00 -2.58
C ASN A 397 20.97 10.73 -3.14
N TYR A 398 21.16 10.48 -4.42
CA TYR A 398 20.58 9.34 -5.11
C TYR A 398 21.48 8.76 -6.20
N ILE A 399 21.27 7.48 -6.53
CA ILE A 399 21.87 6.80 -7.68
C ILE A 399 20.75 6.01 -8.37
N ILE A 400 20.33 6.43 -9.56
CA ILE A 400 19.33 5.73 -10.35
C ILE A 400 19.94 5.31 -11.68
N LYS A 401 20.15 4.01 -11.86
CA LYS A 401 20.73 3.42 -13.08
C LYS A 401 19.65 2.95 -14.04
N ALA A 402 20.02 2.91 -15.33
CA ALA A 402 19.16 2.35 -16.38
C ALA A 402 18.93 0.85 -16.10
N GLY A 403 17.67 0.44 -15.98
CA GLY A 403 17.26 -0.92 -15.57
C GLY A 403 16.71 -1.01 -14.16
N GLY A 404 16.96 -0.03 -13.30
CA GLY A 404 16.22 0.18 -12.08
C GLY A 404 14.78 0.65 -12.43
N VAL A 405 13.80 0.09 -11.79
CA VAL A 405 12.40 0.51 -11.97
C VAL A 405 12.28 1.95 -11.49
N LYS A 406 11.87 2.85 -12.41
CA LYS A 406 11.58 4.25 -12.08
C LYS A 406 10.26 4.36 -11.34
#